data_319b598da7166edbda9d05fc3a0bd229
#
_entry.id   319b598da7166edbda9d05fc3a0bd229
#
_cell.length_a   1.000
_cell.length_b   1.000
_cell.length_c   1.000
_cell.angle_alpha   90.00
_cell.angle_beta   90.00
_cell.angle_gamma   90.00
#
_symmetry.space_group_name_H-M   'P 1'
#
loop_
_entity.id
_entity.type
_entity.pdbx_description
1 polymer ?
#
loop_
_entity_poly.entity_id
_entity_poly.type
_entity_poly.pdbx_seq_one_letter_code
_entity_poly.pdbx_strand_id
1 'polypeptide(L)'
;MLKIIQSGSGFTGKFALRGVIERSDMELVGMLAHSPEKKGRDAGEIVGLPPVGVVATDNIDELLKLDADCVLFLAKDPNLDDPAIPGRMPAQHIDLICRFLRAGLNVVGTAPSCMVYPDGVDALVIEKLEAAAKEGNSSYVGIGIDPGFMNDYLPLALTGFTSGVTKIIAQEMLNYGSYSVPEMLRSAGFGLPPKIDPEAGRPAGTVNTWGASVKAIADKLGLKLDEIRLVREQAVAEWDFEIPAFKVEKGTVAAHSFEVQGMVGGEPRIIVQHITRLHDDVAPHWARLKSGSGGFRVVIEGSPSMTCEVAMATNDAGPIPGGSATA
;
A
#
# COMPACT_ATOMS: atom_id res chain seq x y z
N MET A 1 -9.19 -13.90 22.80
CA MET A 1 -9.63 -13.57 21.42
C MET A 1 -9.58 -12.06 21.31
N LEU A 2 -8.89 -11.54 20.30
CA LEU A 2 -8.78 -10.09 20.09
C LEU A 2 -10.09 -9.55 19.51
N LYS A 3 -10.65 -8.54 20.12
CA LYS A 3 -11.89 -7.88 19.69
C LYS A 3 -11.57 -6.73 18.72
N ILE A 4 -12.04 -6.85 17.51
CA ILE A 4 -11.67 -6.00 16.40
C ILE A 4 -12.85 -5.13 15.94
N ILE A 5 -12.62 -3.84 15.81
CA ILE A 5 -13.46 -2.94 15.01
C ILE A 5 -12.77 -2.79 13.66
N GLN A 6 -13.51 -2.95 12.57
CA GLN A 6 -12.99 -2.65 11.24
C GLN A 6 -13.52 -1.31 10.73
N SER A 7 -12.62 -0.46 10.27
CA SER A 7 -12.92 0.82 9.61
C SER A 7 -12.52 0.74 8.14
N GLY A 8 -13.52 0.69 7.27
CA GLY A 8 -13.34 0.59 5.83
C GLY A 8 -13.49 -0.84 5.28
N SER A 9 -14.24 -0.94 4.18
CA SER A 9 -14.50 -2.18 3.45
C SER A 9 -14.41 -1.95 1.94
N GLY A 10 -13.41 -1.19 1.53
CA GLY A 10 -12.98 -1.06 0.15
C GLY A 10 -12.40 -2.37 -0.37
N PHE A 11 -11.66 -2.31 -1.48
CA PHE A 11 -11.07 -3.50 -2.07
C PHE A 11 -10.22 -4.28 -1.05
N THR A 12 -9.19 -3.66 -0.48
CA THR A 12 -8.32 -4.26 0.56
C THR A 12 -9.12 -4.60 1.83
N GLY A 13 -10.00 -3.69 2.26
CA GLY A 13 -10.78 -3.86 3.49
C GLY A 13 -11.72 -5.07 3.48
N LYS A 14 -12.17 -5.54 2.31
CA LYS A 14 -12.97 -6.77 2.21
C LYS A 14 -12.16 -8.03 2.53
N PHE A 15 -10.90 -8.08 2.10
CA PHE A 15 -10.01 -9.20 2.44
C PHE A 15 -9.69 -9.22 3.94
N ALA A 16 -9.36 -8.07 4.51
CA ALA A 16 -9.11 -7.96 5.93
C ALA A 16 -10.35 -8.33 6.77
N LEU A 17 -11.54 -7.84 6.37
CA LEU A 17 -12.81 -8.16 7.05
C LEU A 17 -13.07 -9.67 7.04
N ARG A 18 -12.91 -10.30 5.88
CA ARG A 18 -13.03 -11.74 5.74
C ARG A 18 -12.01 -12.46 6.62
N GLY A 19 -10.75 -12.01 6.61
CA GLY A 19 -9.70 -12.58 7.45
C GLY A 19 -10.02 -12.50 8.95
N VAL A 20 -10.56 -11.37 9.43
CA VAL A 20 -10.98 -11.24 10.83
C VAL A 20 -12.12 -12.20 11.16
N ILE A 21 -13.12 -12.32 10.27
CA ILE A 21 -14.28 -13.20 10.50
C ILE A 21 -13.88 -14.69 10.51
N GLU A 22 -12.96 -15.10 9.65
CA GLU A 22 -12.55 -16.50 9.49
C GLU A 22 -11.50 -16.96 10.53
N ARG A 23 -10.85 -16.04 11.27
CA ARG A 23 -9.84 -16.38 12.27
C ARG A 23 -10.46 -16.71 13.60
N SER A 24 -9.98 -17.80 14.22
CA SER A 24 -10.44 -18.25 15.55
C SER A 24 -9.87 -17.45 16.74
N ASP A 25 -8.83 -16.65 16.53
CA ASP A 25 -8.18 -15.83 17.56
C ASP A 25 -8.67 -14.37 17.55
N MET A 26 -9.57 -14.02 16.62
CA MET A 26 -10.18 -12.69 16.49
C MET A 26 -11.70 -12.75 16.58
N GLU A 27 -12.30 -11.65 16.99
CA GLU A 27 -13.75 -11.44 17.05
C GLU A 27 -14.06 -10.07 16.44
N LEU A 28 -14.85 -10.03 15.37
CA LEU A 28 -15.38 -8.78 14.86
C LEU A 28 -16.48 -8.29 15.79
N VAL A 29 -16.31 -7.12 16.41
CA VAL A 29 -17.29 -6.51 17.32
C VAL A 29 -17.93 -5.24 16.77
N GLY A 30 -17.37 -4.65 15.73
CA GLY A 30 -17.91 -3.43 15.11
C GLY A 30 -17.38 -3.20 13.71
N MET A 31 -18.14 -2.46 12.91
CA MET A 31 -17.77 -2.10 11.55
C MET A 31 -18.19 -0.68 11.19
N LEU A 32 -17.21 0.16 10.84
CA LEU A 32 -17.43 1.49 10.31
C LEU A 32 -17.51 1.47 8.78
N ALA A 33 -18.62 1.93 8.22
CA ALA A 33 -18.78 2.07 6.78
C ALA A 33 -19.60 3.32 6.45
N HIS A 34 -19.06 4.17 5.59
CA HIS A 34 -19.72 5.43 5.20
C HIS A 34 -20.57 5.30 3.93
N SER A 35 -20.39 4.24 3.13
CA SER A 35 -21.12 4.10 1.89
C SER A 35 -22.56 3.64 2.14
N PRO A 36 -23.57 4.31 1.52
CA PRO A 36 -24.99 4.02 1.76
C PRO A 36 -25.37 2.55 1.51
N GLU A 37 -24.71 1.91 0.53
CA GLU A 37 -25.00 0.52 0.16
C GLU A 37 -24.48 -0.51 1.19
N LYS A 38 -23.66 -0.07 2.15
CA LYS A 38 -23.10 -0.95 3.20
C LYS A 38 -23.69 -0.67 4.57
N LYS A 39 -24.07 0.58 4.82
CA LYS A 39 -24.69 0.99 6.08
C LYS A 39 -25.94 0.16 6.37
N GLY A 40 -26.04 -0.40 7.56
CA GLY A 40 -27.15 -1.24 7.97
C GLY A 40 -27.08 -2.70 7.50
N ARG A 41 -26.05 -3.09 6.74
CA ARG A 41 -25.82 -4.48 6.32
C ARG A 41 -24.95 -5.22 7.30
N ASP A 42 -25.16 -6.53 7.40
CA ASP A 42 -24.26 -7.41 8.16
C ASP A 42 -22.87 -7.49 7.53
N ALA A 43 -21.84 -7.48 8.36
CA ALA A 43 -20.43 -7.48 7.93
C ALA A 43 -20.06 -8.75 7.15
N GLY A 44 -20.60 -9.92 7.55
CA GLY A 44 -20.42 -11.19 6.81
C GLY A 44 -20.98 -11.09 5.39
N GLU A 45 -22.19 -10.57 5.24
CA GLU A 45 -22.83 -10.40 3.93
C GLU A 45 -22.05 -9.46 3.00
N ILE A 46 -21.39 -8.42 3.54
CA ILE A 46 -20.56 -7.48 2.76
C ILE A 46 -19.40 -8.20 2.07
N VAL A 47 -18.93 -9.28 2.65
CA VAL A 47 -17.81 -10.09 2.11
C VAL A 47 -18.22 -11.46 1.57
N GLY A 48 -19.54 -11.69 1.42
CA GLY A 48 -20.07 -12.93 0.84
C GLY A 48 -19.99 -14.15 1.80
N LEU A 49 -19.99 -13.89 3.09
CA LEU A 49 -20.08 -14.89 4.15
C LEU A 49 -21.50 -14.89 4.76
N PRO A 50 -21.86 -15.94 5.50
CA PRO A 50 -23.07 -15.91 6.34
C PRO A 50 -23.06 -14.72 7.30
N PRO A 51 -24.26 -14.23 7.73
CA PRO A 51 -24.35 -13.18 8.74
C PRO A 51 -23.57 -13.52 10.01
N VAL A 52 -22.83 -12.53 10.52
CA VAL A 52 -22.03 -12.66 11.77
C VAL A 52 -22.60 -11.84 12.92
N GLY A 53 -23.73 -11.15 12.71
CA GLY A 53 -24.42 -10.36 13.73
C GLY A 53 -23.83 -8.98 13.98
N VAL A 54 -22.83 -8.55 13.20
CA VAL A 54 -22.22 -7.22 13.27
C VAL A 54 -22.73 -6.37 12.13
N VAL A 55 -23.52 -5.36 12.44
CA VAL A 55 -24.11 -4.45 11.45
C VAL A 55 -23.20 -3.24 11.22
N ALA A 56 -22.92 -2.95 9.95
CA ALA A 56 -22.13 -1.80 9.57
C ALA A 56 -22.84 -0.47 9.88
N THR A 57 -22.16 0.44 10.57
CA THR A 57 -22.68 1.77 10.95
C THR A 57 -21.76 2.88 10.45
N ASP A 58 -22.28 4.08 10.24
CA ASP A 58 -21.52 5.32 10.06
C ASP A 58 -21.39 6.13 11.36
N ASN A 59 -21.99 5.66 12.44
CA ASN A 59 -21.97 6.30 13.75
C ASN A 59 -20.76 5.85 14.56
N ILE A 60 -19.69 6.66 14.53
CA ILE A 60 -18.49 6.36 15.29
C ILE A 60 -18.72 6.35 16.81
N ASP A 61 -19.66 7.18 17.33
CA ASP A 61 -19.89 7.25 18.77
C ASP A 61 -20.53 5.98 19.35
N GLU A 62 -21.15 5.16 18.51
CA GLU A 62 -21.58 3.82 18.90
C GLU A 62 -20.38 2.87 18.98
N LEU A 63 -19.47 2.93 17.99
CA LEU A 63 -18.29 2.07 17.95
C LEU A 63 -17.31 2.34 19.08
N LEU A 64 -17.14 3.63 19.47
CA LEU A 64 -16.26 4.01 20.59
C LEU A 64 -16.73 3.49 21.97
N LYS A 65 -17.95 2.99 22.07
CA LYS A 65 -18.51 2.39 23.32
C LYS A 65 -18.34 0.89 23.38
N LEU A 66 -17.90 0.28 22.28
CA LEU A 66 -17.70 -1.17 22.24
C LEU A 66 -16.47 -1.57 23.05
N ASP A 67 -16.54 -2.72 23.70
CA ASP A 67 -15.40 -3.38 24.32
C ASP A 67 -14.55 -4.00 23.19
N ALA A 68 -13.56 -3.26 22.73
CA ALA A 68 -12.68 -3.64 21.62
C ALA A 68 -11.21 -3.39 21.97
N ASP A 69 -10.32 -4.22 21.43
CA ASP A 69 -8.87 -4.13 21.65
C ASP A 69 -8.18 -3.29 20.56
N CYS A 70 -8.70 -3.37 19.34
CA CYS A 70 -8.01 -2.81 18.19
C CYS A 70 -8.98 -2.40 17.07
N VAL A 71 -8.59 -1.36 16.35
CA VAL A 71 -9.22 -0.91 15.11
C VAL A 71 -8.32 -1.24 13.93
N LEU A 72 -8.84 -1.97 12.94
CA LEU A 72 -8.22 -2.10 11.62
C LEU A 72 -8.68 -0.93 10.75
N PHE A 73 -7.79 0.01 10.48
CA PHE A 73 -8.08 1.21 9.72
C PHE A 73 -7.66 1.06 8.25
N LEU A 74 -8.63 0.73 7.40
CA LEU A 74 -8.45 0.40 5.98
C LEU A 74 -9.24 1.37 5.09
N ALA A 75 -9.16 2.65 5.43
CA ALA A 75 -9.77 3.70 4.63
C ALA A 75 -9.08 3.80 3.26
N LYS A 76 -9.76 4.41 2.29
CA LYS A 76 -9.14 4.74 1.01
C LYS A 76 -8.03 5.77 1.27
N ASP A 77 -6.84 5.50 0.76
CA ASP A 77 -5.78 6.52 0.74
C ASP A 77 -6.31 7.76 -0.02
N PRO A 78 -6.06 8.94 0.49
CA PRO A 78 -6.38 10.15 -0.23
C PRO A 78 -5.60 10.16 -1.55
N ASN A 79 -6.12 10.87 -2.54
CA ASN A 79 -5.34 11.17 -3.72
C ASN A 79 -4.19 12.11 -3.32
N LEU A 80 -3.04 11.54 -2.98
CA LEU A 80 -1.83 12.27 -2.59
C LEU A 80 -1.24 13.08 -3.77
N ASP A 81 -1.76 12.87 -4.98
CA ASP A 81 -1.44 13.65 -6.18
C ASP A 81 -2.34 14.88 -6.33
N ASP A 82 -3.32 15.10 -5.44
CA ASP A 82 -4.15 16.30 -5.44
C ASP A 82 -3.29 17.51 -5.05
N PRO A 83 -3.08 18.47 -5.96
CA PRO A 83 -2.28 19.67 -5.67
C PRO A 83 -2.88 20.52 -4.55
N ALA A 84 -4.16 20.35 -4.23
CA ALA A 84 -4.80 21.00 -3.08
C ALA A 84 -4.37 20.39 -1.74
N ILE A 85 -3.72 19.20 -1.75
CA ILE A 85 -3.28 18.49 -0.54
C ILE A 85 -1.78 18.10 -0.66
N PRO A 86 -0.89 18.99 -1.08
CA PRO A 86 0.53 18.64 -1.26
C PRO A 86 1.16 18.27 0.09
N GLY A 87 1.52 17.00 0.24
CA GLY A 87 2.20 16.49 1.43
C GLY A 87 1.38 16.50 2.72
N ARG A 88 0.10 16.83 2.66
CA ARG A 88 -0.79 16.83 3.82
C ARG A 88 -1.66 15.60 3.85
N MET A 89 -1.66 14.95 5.00
CA MET A 89 -2.58 13.87 5.31
C MET A 89 -4.01 14.42 5.34
N PRO A 90 -5.02 13.68 4.87
CA PRO A 90 -6.40 14.13 5.00
C PRO A 90 -6.71 14.29 6.47
N ALA A 91 -7.05 15.51 6.87
CA ALA A 91 -7.41 15.83 8.24
C ALA A 91 -8.47 14.87 8.79
N GLN A 92 -9.42 14.47 7.95
CA GLN A 92 -10.49 13.53 8.31
C GLN A 92 -9.98 12.15 8.77
N HIS A 93 -8.98 11.56 8.11
CA HIS A 93 -8.42 10.27 8.53
C HIS A 93 -7.66 10.41 9.84
N ILE A 94 -6.83 11.44 9.96
CA ILE A 94 -6.08 11.70 11.18
C ILE A 94 -7.02 12.00 12.36
N ASP A 95 -8.08 12.79 12.14
CA ASP A 95 -9.08 13.07 13.17
C ASP A 95 -9.81 11.81 13.63
N LEU A 96 -10.14 10.92 12.69
CA LEU A 96 -10.81 9.66 12.99
C LEU A 96 -9.89 8.70 13.75
N ILE A 97 -8.63 8.56 13.33
CA ILE A 97 -7.62 7.80 14.06
C ILE A 97 -7.44 8.34 15.48
N CYS A 98 -7.31 9.65 15.63
CA CYS A 98 -7.20 10.29 16.95
C CYS A 98 -8.42 10.02 17.85
N ARG A 99 -9.62 9.94 17.30
CA ARG A 99 -10.83 9.59 18.09
C ARG A 99 -10.75 8.19 18.65
N PHE A 100 -10.32 7.20 17.83
CA PHE A 100 -10.10 5.83 18.29
C PHE A 100 -9.01 5.77 19.36
N LEU A 101 -7.89 6.43 19.12
CA LEU A 101 -6.77 6.44 20.07
C LEU A 101 -7.18 7.02 21.43
N ARG A 102 -7.88 8.19 21.46
CA ARG A 102 -8.37 8.79 22.70
C ARG A 102 -9.36 7.92 23.46
N ALA A 103 -10.12 7.09 22.76
CA ALA A 103 -11.02 6.12 23.37
C ALA A 103 -10.29 4.88 23.95
N GLY A 104 -8.96 4.83 23.90
CA GLY A 104 -8.16 3.71 24.41
C GLY A 104 -8.01 2.56 23.42
N LEU A 105 -8.41 2.72 22.17
CA LEU A 105 -8.34 1.67 21.15
C LEU A 105 -7.01 1.76 20.40
N ASN A 106 -6.29 0.65 20.30
CA ASN A 106 -5.14 0.57 19.43
C ASN A 106 -5.59 0.63 17.96
N VAL A 107 -4.77 1.23 17.10
CA VAL A 107 -5.11 1.35 15.67
C VAL A 107 -4.00 0.76 14.82
N VAL A 108 -4.35 -0.18 13.96
CA VAL A 108 -3.48 -0.73 12.91
C VAL A 108 -4.05 -0.28 11.56
N GLY A 109 -3.27 0.46 10.78
CA GLY A 109 -3.79 1.06 9.55
C GLY A 109 -2.89 0.86 8.34
N THR A 110 -3.52 0.68 7.18
CA THR A 110 -2.84 0.72 5.88
C THR A 110 -2.95 2.09 5.21
N ALA A 111 -3.72 2.98 5.81
CA ALA A 111 -3.95 4.34 5.32
C ALA A 111 -3.82 5.35 6.50
N PRO A 112 -3.14 6.47 6.28
CA PRO A 112 -2.39 6.81 5.05
C PRO A 112 -1.10 5.97 4.90
N SER A 113 -0.81 5.55 3.68
CA SER A 113 0.28 4.59 3.40
C SER A 113 1.69 5.09 3.77
N CYS A 114 1.92 6.40 3.76
CA CYS A 114 3.19 7.00 4.19
C CYS A 114 3.46 6.83 5.70
N MET A 115 2.45 6.43 6.49
CA MET A 115 2.60 6.20 7.93
C MET A 115 3.36 4.91 8.28
N VAL A 116 3.79 4.14 7.29
CA VAL A 116 4.76 3.03 7.52
C VAL A 116 6.08 3.56 8.09
N TYR A 117 6.38 4.87 7.86
CA TYR A 117 7.51 5.56 8.46
C TYR A 117 7.11 6.95 8.95
N PRO A 118 6.63 7.09 10.21
CA PRO A 118 6.11 8.33 10.77
C PRO A 118 7.11 9.49 10.76
N ASP A 119 8.40 9.24 11.01
CA ASP A 119 9.44 10.29 11.07
C ASP A 119 9.62 11.02 9.70
N GLY A 120 9.07 10.47 8.63
CA GLY A 120 9.02 11.11 7.31
C GLY A 120 7.81 11.99 7.06
N VAL A 121 6.86 12.07 8.01
CA VAL A 121 5.58 12.77 7.92
C VAL A 121 5.65 14.14 8.57
N ASP A 122 4.68 15.01 8.26
CA ASP A 122 4.55 16.34 8.88
C ASP A 122 4.52 16.23 10.42
N ALA A 123 5.41 16.96 11.10
CA ALA A 123 5.56 16.90 12.54
C ALA A 123 4.25 17.24 13.29
N LEU A 124 3.43 18.15 12.77
CA LEU A 124 2.14 18.49 13.39
C LEU A 124 1.15 17.32 13.39
N VAL A 125 1.21 16.46 12.35
CA VAL A 125 0.39 15.24 12.28
C VAL A 125 0.86 14.23 13.32
N ILE A 126 2.19 14.06 13.44
CA ILE A 126 2.76 13.13 14.43
C ILE A 126 2.46 13.59 15.84
N GLU A 127 2.67 14.88 16.18
CA GLU A 127 2.35 15.44 17.48
C GLU A 127 0.88 15.22 17.85
N LYS A 128 -0.05 15.40 16.90
CA LYS A 128 -1.48 15.17 17.09
C LYS A 128 -1.82 13.71 17.38
N LEU A 129 -1.21 12.78 16.64
CA LEU A 129 -1.39 11.33 16.85
C LEU A 129 -0.80 10.89 18.19
N GLU A 130 0.41 11.34 18.52
CA GLU A 130 1.06 11.06 19.80
C GLU A 130 0.28 11.58 21.00
N ALA A 131 -0.25 12.82 20.90
CA ALA A 131 -1.09 13.39 21.95
C ALA A 131 -2.35 12.54 22.18
N ALA A 132 -3.01 12.12 21.10
CA ALA A 132 -4.19 11.27 21.17
C ALA A 132 -3.88 9.87 21.76
N ALA A 133 -2.77 9.27 21.34
CA ALA A 133 -2.32 7.97 21.84
C ALA A 133 -1.96 8.03 23.34
N LYS A 134 -1.26 9.09 23.79
CA LYS A 134 -0.93 9.32 25.20
C LYS A 134 -2.19 9.52 26.04
N GLU A 135 -3.15 10.31 25.57
CA GLU A 135 -4.42 10.57 26.25
C GLU A 135 -5.22 9.29 26.49
N GLY A 136 -5.31 8.41 25.45
CA GLY A 136 -6.06 7.16 25.53
C GLY A 136 -5.24 5.97 26.01
N ASN A 137 -3.94 6.12 26.34
CA ASN A 137 -3.03 4.99 26.64
C ASN A 137 -3.09 3.90 25.57
N SER A 138 -3.02 4.29 24.32
CA SER A 138 -3.16 3.44 23.12
C SER A 138 -1.99 3.63 22.16
N SER A 139 -1.97 2.88 21.08
CA SER A 139 -0.90 2.91 20.09
C SER A 139 -1.46 2.93 18.67
N TYR A 140 -0.75 3.60 17.76
CA TYR A 140 -0.97 3.55 16.33
C TYR A 140 0.22 2.90 15.63
N VAL A 141 -0.06 2.05 14.64
CA VAL A 141 0.95 1.54 13.73
C VAL A 141 0.45 1.59 12.29
N GLY A 142 1.24 2.22 11.42
CA GLY A 142 1.06 2.16 9.98
C GLY A 142 1.75 0.90 9.42
N ILE A 143 1.01 0.10 8.68
CA ILE A 143 1.51 -1.12 8.04
C ILE A 143 1.06 -1.20 6.59
N GLY A 144 1.68 -2.10 5.84
CA GLY A 144 1.32 -2.40 4.46
C GLY A 144 2.22 -3.50 3.91
N ILE A 145 1.97 -3.86 2.68
CA ILE A 145 2.87 -4.74 1.92
C ILE A 145 3.81 -3.87 1.10
N ASP A 146 3.25 -2.86 0.43
CA ASP A 146 3.93 -1.97 -0.49
C ASP A 146 3.17 -0.62 -0.56
N PRO A 147 3.68 0.41 0.15
CA PRO A 147 4.83 0.42 1.05
C PRO A 147 4.61 -0.40 2.33
N GLY A 148 5.70 -0.87 2.94
CA GLY A 148 5.68 -1.65 4.17
C GLY A 148 6.53 -2.92 4.07
N PHE A 149 5.94 -4.07 4.41
CA PHE A 149 6.67 -5.32 4.63
C PHE A 149 7.69 -5.65 3.54
N MET A 150 7.32 -5.54 2.26
CA MET A 150 8.19 -5.90 1.13
C MET A 150 9.21 -4.83 0.77
N ASN A 151 8.93 -3.56 1.10
CA ASN A 151 9.77 -2.42 0.68
C ASN A 151 10.70 -1.89 1.78
N ASP A 152 10.42 -2.21 3.04
CA ASP A 152 11.22 -1.74 4.18
C ASP A 152 11.55 -2.87 5.18
N TYR A 153 10.55 -3.55 5.74
CA TYR A 153 10.79 -4.55 6.78
C TYR A 153 11.61 -5.74 6.28
N LEU A 154 11.22 -6.37 5.16
CA LEU A 154 11.95 -7.51 4.59
C LEU A 154 13.37 -7.12 4.15
N PRO A 155 13.59 -6.02 3.39
CA PRO A 155 14.95 -5.54 3.09
C PRO A 155 15.80 -5.36 4.35
N LEU A 156 15.28 -4.71 5.39
CA LEU A 156 15.99 -4.48 6.63
C LEU A 156 16.28 -5.79 7.39
N ALA A 157 15.33 -6.71 7.45
CA ALA A 157 15.56 -8.02 8.08
C ALA A 157 16.66 -8.81 7.37
N LEU A 158 16.72 -8.74 6.04
CA LEU A 158 17.75 -9.40 5.24
C LEU A 158 19.16 -8.80 5.44
N THR A 159 19.27 -7.54 5.85
CA THR A 159 20.60 -6.95 6.16
C THR A 159 21.32 -7.67 7.30
N GLY A 160 20.59 -8.42 8.14
CA GLY A 160 21.18 -9.26 9.18
C GLY A 160 22.07 -10.40 8.66
N PHE A 161 22.00 -10.73 7.36
CA PHE A 161 22.80 -11.77 6.72
C PHE A 161 24.05 -11.23 5.99
N THR A 162 24.26 -9.91 5.98
CA THR A 162 25.34 -9.28 5.21
C THR A 162 25.97 -8.13 5.99
N SER A 163 27.15 -7.73 5.58
CA SER A 163 27.86 -6.55 6.09
C SER A 163 28.23 -5.61 4.96
N GLY A 164 28.55 -4.35 5.30
CA GLY A 164 29.00 -3.38 4.31
C GLY A 164 27.98 -3.13 3.20
N VAL A 165 26.69 -3.02 3.56
CA VAL A 165 25.61 -2.78 2.60
C VAL A 165 25.88 -1.49 1.83
N THR A 166 25.98 -1.61 0.52
CA THR A 166 26.22 -0.48 -0.38
C THR A 166 24.98 -0.07 -1.15
N LYS A 167 24.02 -0.97 -1.38
CA LYS A 167 22.77 -0.69 -2.10
C LYS A 167 21.68 -1.65 -1.70
N ILE A 168 20.45 -1.15 -1.67
CA ILE A 168 19.22 -1.96 -1.51
C ILE A 168 18.25 -1.60 -2.64
N ILE A 169 17.71 -2.62 -3.30
CA ILE A 169 16.64 -2.49 -4.31
C ILE A 169 15.49 -3.37 -3.87
N ALA A 170 14.34 -2.75 -3.58
CA ALA A 170 13.09 -3.43 -3.31
C ALA A 170 12.16 -3.22 -4.52
N GLN A 171 11.68 -4.31 -5.11
CA GLN A 171 10.93 -4.27 -6.37
C GLN A 171 9.59 -4.99 -6.24
N GLU A 172 8.53 -4.34 -6.70
CA GLU A 172 7.26 -4.98 -7.04
C GLU A 172 7.21 -5.23 -8.55
N MET A 173 6.85 -6.42 -8.97
CA MET A 173 6.68 -6.80 -10.38
C MET A 173 5.36 -7.52 -10.55
N LEU A 174 4.34 -6.84 -11.10
CA LEU A 174 2.99 -7.37 -11.20
C LEU A 174 2.42 -7.25 -12.62
N ASN A 175 1.59 -8.24 -12.99
CA ASN A 175 0.76 -8.20 -14.16
C ASN A 175 -0.68 -7.81 -13.76
N TYR A 176 -1.12 -6.61 -14.18
CA TYR A 176 -2.46 -6.09 -13.92
C TYR A 176 -3.46 -6.43 -15.04
N GLY A 177 -3.07 -7.27 -16.00
CA GLY A 177 -3.94 -7.69 -17.09
C GLY A 177 -5.19 -8.45 -16.64
N SER A 178 -5.22 -8.98 -15.42
CA SER A 178 -6.40 -9.64 -14.84
C SER A 178 -7.37 -8.69 -14.10
N TYR A 179 -7.02 -7.42 -13.94
CA TYR A 179 -7.89 -6.44 -13.27
C TYR A 179 -9.14 -6.14 -14.08
N SER A 180 -10.28 -6.04 -13.39
CA SER A 180 -11.60 -5.79 -13.98
C SER A 180 -12.17 -4.41 -13.69
N VAL A 181 -11.39 -3.49 -13.08
CA VAL A 181 -11.83 -2.14 -12.70
C VAL A 181 -11.19 -1.11 -13.63
N PRO A 182 -11.89 -0.66 -14.69
CA PRO A 182 -11.33 0.25 -15.70
C PRO A 182 -10.85 1.57 -15.11
N GLU A 183 -11.60 2.16 -14.18
CA GLU A 183 -11.30 3.47 -13.58
C GLU A 183 -9.96 3.47 -12.85
N MET A 184 -9.64 2.37 -12.14
CA MET A 184 -8.37 2.22 -11.44
C MET A 184 -7.20 2.21 -12.42
N LEU A 185 -7.28 1.37 -13.46
CA LEU A 185 -6.23 1.27 -14.47
C LEU A 185 -6.07 2.58 -15.26
N ARG A 186 -7.19 3.22 -15.64
CA ARG A 186 -7.19 4.52 -16.34
C ARG A 186 -6.59 5.63 -15.48
N SER A 187 -6.88 5.66 -14.17
CA SER A 187 -6.29 6.65 -13.26
C SER A 187 -4.77 6.49 -13.13
N ALA A 188 -4.26 5.27 -13.26
CA ALA A 188 -2.83 4.99 -13.34
C ALA A 188 -2.22 5.29 -14.72
N GLY A 189 -3.05 5.65 -15.72
CA GLY A 189 -2.61 6.02 -17.07
C GLY A 189 -2.62 4.88 -18.08
N PHE A 190 -3.00 3.66 -17.72
CA PHE A 190 -3.08 2.54 -18.63
C PHE A 190 -4.13 2.73 -19.73
N GLY A 191 -3.81 2.31 -20.94
CA GLY A 191 -4.66 2.43 -22.12
C GLY A 191 -4.87 3.87 -22.59
N LEU A 192 -4.11 4.84 -22.06
CA LEU A 192 -4.10 6.23 -22.49
C LEU A 192 -2.87 6.50 -23.38
N PRO A 193 -2.86 7.57 -24.20
CA PRO A 193 -1.64 7.98 -24.89
C PRO A 193 -0.50 8.22 -23.90
N PRO A 194 0.75 7.86 -24.25
CA PRO A 194 1.90 8.11 -23.39
C PRO A 194 2.08 9.61 -23.16
N LYS A 195 2.43 10.01 -21.95
CA LYS A 195 2.78 11.41 -21.66
C LYS A 195 4.17 11.70 -22.22
N ILE A 196 4.29 12.78 -22.97
CA ILE A 196 5.55 13.18 -23.65
C ILE A 196 6.61 13.63 -22.65
N ASP A 197 6.20 14.15 -21.49
CA ASP A 197 7.09 14.59 -20.44
C ASP A 197 6.93 13.70 -19.21
N PRO A 198 7.89 12.79 -18.95
CA PRO A 198 7.90 11.96 -17.75
C PRO A 198 8.02 12.78 -16.46
N GLU A 199 8.52 14.04 -16.55
CA GLU A 199 8.66 14.95 -15.42
C GLU A 199 7.47 15.90 -15.25
N ALA A 200 6.63 16.06 -16.27
CA ALA A 200 5.40 16.86 -16.19
C ALA A 200 4.41 16.21 -15.22
N GLY A 201 4.35 16.78 -14.06
CA GLY A 201 3.53 16.31 -12.95
C GLY A 201 4.19 15.16 -12.21
N ARG A 202 5.26 15.47 -11.48
CA ARG A 202 5.69 14.59 -10.38
C ARG A 202 4.48 14.39 -9.49
N PRO A 203 3.89 13.20 -9.43
CA PRO A 203 2.88 12.99 -8.41
C PRO A 203 3.61 13.04 -7.09
N ALA A 204 3.45 14.14 -6.37
CA ALA A 204 3.97 14.29 -5.01
C ALA A 204 3.57 13.07 -4.16
N GLY A 205 2.43 12.48 -4.47
CA GLY A 205 1.93 11.26 -3.88
C GLY A 205 2.84 10.04 -4.02
N THR A 206 3.43 9.80 -5.20
CA THR A 206 4.35 8.67 -5.38
C THR A 206 5.56 8.80 -4.47
N VAL A 207 6.19 9.98 -4.44
CA VAL A 207 7.35 10.24 -3.57
C VAL A 207 6.96 10.20 -2.10
N ASN A 208 5.82 10.73 -1.72
CA ASN A 208 5.37 10.71 -0.33
C ASN A 208 5.05 9.28 0.15
N THR A 209 4.45 8.46 -0.69
CA THR A 209 4.09 7.08 -0.35
C THR A 209 5.33 6.21 -0.23
N TRP A 210 6.06 6.00 -1.31
CA TRP A 210 7.21 5.08 -1.32
C TRP A 210 8.52 5.70 -0.82
N GLY A 211 8.61 7.02 -0.79
CA GLY A 211 9.69 7.72 -0.10
C GLY A 211 9.72 7.48 1.41
N ALA A 212 8.59 7.08 2.01
CA ALA A 212 8.55 6.64 3.40
C ALA A 212 9.44 5.41 3.63
N SER A 213 9.29 4.36 2.80
CA SER A 213 10.16 3.16 2.87
C SER A 213 11.63 3.49 2.58
N VAL A 214 11.90 4.37 1.61
CA VAL A 214 13.28 4.84 1.33
C VAL A 214 13.89 5.51 2.55
N LYS A 215 13.15 6.40 3.22
CA LYS A 215 13.61 7.07 4.45
C LYS A 215 13.80 6.09 5.61
N ALA A 216 12.87 5.13 5.77
CA ALA A 216 12.96 4.10 6.80
C ALA A 216 14.24 3.27 6.66
N ILE A 217 14.56 2.83 5.45
CA ILE A 217 15.78 2.07 5.17
C ILE A 217 17.02 2.94 5.42
N ALA A 218 17.02 4.20 4.94
CA ALA A 218 18.13 5.12 5.13
C ALA A 218 18.45 5.34 6.61
N ASP A 219 17.41 5.63 7.40
CA ASP A 219 17.55 5.83 8.84
C ASP A 219 18.17 4.62 9.55
N LYS A 220 17.63 3.43 9.28
CA LYS A 220 18.10 2.19 9.91
C LYS A 220 19.53 1.79 9.49
N LEU A 221 19.97 2.23 8.32
CA LEU A 221 21.35 2.05 7.85
C LEU A 221 22.29 3.19 8.24
N GLY A 222 21.78 4.23 8.92
CA GLY A 222 22.55 5.44 9.27
C GLY A 222 22.98 6.25 8.05
N LEU A 223 22.23 6.19 6.94
CA LEU A 223 22.52 6.91 5.71
C LEU A 223 21.83 8.28 5.71
N LYS A 224 22.58 9.32 5.40
CA LYS A 224 22.02 10.65 5.17
C LYS A 224 21.70 10.80 3.69
N LEU A 225 20.43 10.91 3.36
CA LEU A 225 20.00 11.15 1.99
C LEU A 225 20.29 12.59 1.56
N ASP A 226 20.81 12.76 0.35
CA ASP A 226 20.99 14.06 -0.30
C ASP A 226 19.65 14.55 -0.87
N GLU A 227 18.94 13.63 -1.55
CA GLU A 227 17.61 13.85 -2.13
C GLU A 227 16.83 12.54 -2.27
N ILE A 228 15.53 12.64 -2.50
CA ILE A 228 14.70 11.55 -3.01
C ILE A 228 14.31 11.89 -4.44
N ARG A 229 14.71 11.04 -5.39
CA ARG A 229 14.48 11.20 -6.83
C ARG A 229 13.42 10.23 -7.32
N LEU A 230 12.54 10.69 -8.21
CA LEU A 230 11.59 9.83 -8.91
C LEU A 230 12.05 9.65 -10.36
N VAL A 231 12.19 8.39 -10.79
CA VAL A 231 12.45 8.01 -12.17
C VAL A 231 11.25 7.24 -12.70
N ARG A 232 10.80 7.50 -13.92
CA ARG A 232 9.64 6.86 -14.54
C ARG A 232 9.91 6.46 -15.97
N GLU A 233 9.33 5.33 -16.34
CA GLU A 233 9.29 4.85 -17.71
C GLU A 233 7.88 4.36 -18.05
N GLN A 234 7.49 4.49 -19.32
CA GLN A 234 6.25 3.95 -19.86
C GLN A 234 6.55 3.11 -21.09
N ALA A 235 5.86 2.00 -21.22
CA ALA A 235 5.89 1.22 -22.45
C ALA A 235 4.48 1.16 -23.04
N VAL A 236 4.39 1.26 -24.36
CA VAL A 236 3.14 1.22 -25.10
C VAL A 236 2.89 -0.18 -25.66
N ALA A 237 1.61 -0.51 -25.87
CA ALA A 237 1.22 -1.71 -26.59
C ALA A 237 1.71 -1.68 -28.03
N GLU A 238 2.37 -2.73 -28.49
CA GLU A 238 2.80 -2.89 -29.88
C GLU A 238 1.71 -3.49 -30.76
N TRP A 239 0.66 -4.06 -30.16
CA TRP A 239 -0.52 -4.64 -30.80
C TRP A 239 -1.78 -4.37 -29.94
N ASP A 240 -2.95 -4.59 -30.54
CA ASP A 240 -4.22 -4.56 -29.81
C ASP A 240 -4.40 -5.86 -29.00
N PHE A 241 -4.87 -5.78 -27.76
CA PHE A 241 -5.26 -6.93 -26.96
C PHE A 241 -6.38 -6.58 -25.96
N GLU A 242 -7.06 -7.60 -25.46
CA GLU A 242 -8.16 -7.45 -24.52
C GLU A 242 -7.70 -7.82 -23.10
N ILE A 243 -8.17 -7.06 -22.12
CA ILE A 243 -8.15 -7.41 -20.71
C ILE A 243 -9.58 -7.30 -20.17
N PRO A 244 -9.92 -7.93 -19.02
CA PRO A 244 -11.27 -7.85 -18.46
C PRO A 244 -11.81 -6.43 -18.29
N ALA A 245 -10.92 -5.45 -18.07
CA ALA A 245 -11.30 -4.07 -17.86
C ALA A 245 -11.64 -3.32 -19.16
N PHE A 246 -10.86 -3.53 -20.24
CA PHE A 246 -11.04 -2.83 -21.53
C PHE A 246 -10.11 -3.39 -22.61
N LYS A 247 -10.39 -3.01 -23.86
CA LYS A 247 -9.47 -3.21 -24.98
C LYS A 247 -8.28 -2.26 -24.85
N VAL A 248 -7.06 -2.78 -24.87
CA VAL A 248 -5.82 -2.02 -24.94
C VAL A 248 -5.46 -1.83 -26.41
N GLU A 249 -5.45 -0.60 -26.88
CA GLU A 249 -5.14 -0.29 -28.25
C GLU A 249 -3.63 -0.11 -28.45
N LYS A 250 -3.13 -0.53 -29.61
CA LYS A 250 -1.75 -0.28 -30.03
C LYS A 250 -1.39 1.20 -29.88
N GLY A 251 -0.21 1.48 -29.31
CA GLY A 251 0.30 2.83 -29.08
C GLY A 251 -0.18 3.47 -27.78
N THR A 252 -1.08 2.81 -27.02
CA THR A 252 -1.45 3.27 -25.67
C THR A 252 -0.57 2.65 -24.61
N VAL A 253 -0.46 3.29 -23.44
CA VAL A 253 0.36 2.82 -22.33
C VAL A 253 -0.14 1.45 -21.84
N ALA A 254 0.74 0.47 -21.84
CA ALA A 254 0.48 -0.90 -21.42
C ALA A 254 1.42 -1.40 -20.32
N ALA A 255 2.47 -0.64 -19.99
CA ALA A 255 3.29 -0.89 -18.81
C ALA A 255 3.85 0.41 -18.24
N HIS A 256 4.08 0.38 -16.93
CA HIS A 256 4.75 1.43 -16.16
C HIS A 256 5.92 0.83 -15.39
N SER A 257 7.02 1.56 -15.34
CA SER A 257 8.07 1.38 -14.34
C SER A 257 8.31 2.71 -13.65
N PHE A 258 8.41 2.70 -12.32
CA PHE A 258 8.92 3.85 -11.59
C PHE A 258 9.87 3.42 -10.49
N GLU A 259 10.81 4.30 -10.15
CA GLU A 259 11.75 4.13 -9.04
C GLU A 259 11.68 5.36 -8.14
N VAL A 260 11.54 5.13 -6.84
CA VAL A 260 11.79 6.14 -5.81
C VAL A 260 13.18 5.86 -5.25
N GLN A 261 14.12 6.73 -5.55
CA GLN A 261 15.54 6.56 -5.29
C GLN A 261 16.00 7.45 -4.14
N GLY A 262 16.56 6.86 -3.10
CA GLY A 262 17.30 7.56 -2.05
C GLY A 262 18.75 7.75 -2.47
N MET A 263 19.12 9.02 -2.71
CA MET A 263 20.46 9.38 -3.21
C MET A 263 21.41 9.65 -2.07
N VAL A 264 22.64 9.11 -2.15
CA VAL A 264 23.73 9.36 -1.21
C VAL A 264 25.04 9.53 -2.01
N GLY A 265 25.66 10.69 -1.90
CA GLY A 265 26.87 11.01 -2.66
C GLY A 265 26.63 11.07 -4.18
N GLY A 266 25.41 11.42 -4.60
CA GLY A 266 25.02 11.47 -6.02
C GLY A 266 24.64 10.12 -6.63
N GLU A 267 24.72 9.02 -5.86
CA GLU A 267 24.40 7.66 -6.31
C GLU A 267 23.13 7.12 -5.67
N PRO A 268 22.28 6.37 -6.39
CA PRO A 268 21.09 5.73 -5.83
C PRO A 268 21.50 4.53 -4.96
N ARG A 269 21.37 4.70 -3.64
CA ARG A 269 21.74 3.68 -2.65
C ARG A 269 20.55 2.87 -2.16
N ILE A 270 19.36 3.45 -2.21
CA ILE A 270 18.10 2.79 -1.85
C ILE A 270 17.13 3.03 -3.01
N ILE A 271 16.56 1.97 -3.54
CA ILE A 271 15.62 2.03 -4.68
C ILE A 271 14.39 1.22 -4.31
N VAL A 272 13.23 1.88 -4.31
CA VAL A 272 11.92 1.21 -4.31
C VAL A 272 11.36 1.34 -5.72
N GLN A 273 11.19 0.20 -6.40
CA GLN A 273 10.80 0.14 -7.80
C GLN A 273 9.50 -0.64 -7.99
N HIS A 274 8.63 -0.11 -8.85
CA HIS A 274 7.45 -0.81 -9.32
C HIS A 274 7.52 -1.03 -10.82
N ILE A 275 7.19 -2.25 -11.25
CA ILE A 275 7.09 -2.64 -12.65
C ILE A 275 5.74 -3.31 -12.84
N THR A 276 4.81 -2.59 -13.47
CA THR A 276 3.45 -3.04 -13.70
C THR A 276 3.16 -3.16 -15.18
N ARG A 277 2.63 -4.30 -15.62
CA ARG A 277 2.28 -4.60 -17.01
C ARG A 277 0.81 -4.99 -17.13
N LEU A 278 0.21 -4.76 -18.30
CA LEU A 278 -1.10 -5.30 -18.67
C LEU A 278 -1.01 -6.62 -19.46
N HIS A 279 0.17 -6.96 -19.98
CA HIS A 279 0.45 -8.22 -20.69
C HIS A 279 1.91 -8.59 -20.51
N ASP A 280 2.19 -9.87 -20.43
CA ASP A 280 3.56 -10.37 -20.17
C ASP A 280 4.55 -10.03 -21.27
N ASP A 281 4.13 -9.93 -22.52
CA ASP A 281 4.99 -9.58 -23.64
C ASP A 281 5.22 -8.08 -23.80
N VAL A 282 4.56 -7.23 -23.00
CA VAL A 282 4.82 -5.77 -22.98
C VAL A 282 6.09 -5.50 -22.20
N ALA A 283 6.98 -4.67 -22.74
CA ALA A 283 8.28 -4.33 -22.18
C ALA A 283 9.09 -5.58 -21.75
N PRO A 284 9.41 -6.50 -22.66
CA PRO A 284 10.04 -7.78 -22.33
C PRO A 284 11.45 -7.62 -21.74
N HIS A 285 12.10 -6.46 -21.98
CA HIS A 285 13.42 -6.12 -21.46
C HIS A 285 13.41 -5.59 -20.03
N TRP A 286 12.24 -5.21 -19.47
CA TRP A 286 12.16 -4.83 -18.06
C TRP A 286 12.28 -6.05 -17.14
N ALA A 287 12.76 -5.82 -15.91
CA ALA A 287 12.96 -6.88 -14.94
C ALA A 287 11.69 -7.73 -14.71
N ARG A 288 11.92 -9.01 -14.43
CA ARG A 288 10.90 -10.02 -14.11
C ARG A 288 11.40 -10.90 -12.97
N LEU A 289 10.49 -11.52 -12.26
CA LEU A 289 10.81 -12.61 -11.35
C LEU A 289 11.25 -13.85 -12.14
N LYS A 290 12.02 -14.71 -11.51
CA LYS A 290 12.45 -16.01 -12.09
C LYS A 290 11.29 -16.99 -12.20
N SER A 291 10.28 -16.85 -11.35
CA SER A 291 9.11 -17.74 -11.31
C SER A 291 7.86 -16.98 -10.86
N GLY A 292 6.68 -17.59 -11.09
CA GLY A 292 5.39 -17.00 -10.70
C GLY A 292 4.85 -16.00 -11.71
N SER A 293 3.64 -15.50 -11.46
CA SER A 293 2.93 -14.53 -12.29
C SER A 293 3.18 -13.08 -11.86
N GLY A 294 3.89 -12.89 -10.75
CA GLY A 294 4.23 -11.59 -10.16
C GLY A 294 4.70 -11.76 -8.73
N GLY A 295 5.08 -10.68 -8.09
CA GLY A 295 5.53 -10.65 -6.70
C GLY A 295 6.61 -9.61 -6.45
N PHE A 296 7.51 -9.93 -5.52
CA PHE A 296 8.48 -8.99 -5.00
C PHE A 296 9.90 -9.54 -5.08
N ARG A 297 10.85 -8.65 -5.23
CA ARG A 297 12.28 -8.97 -5.16
C ARG A 297 13.04 -7.93 -4.35
N VAL A 298 13.89 -8.42 -3.45
CA VAL A 298 14.85 -7.59 -2.72
C VAL A 298 16.24 -7.99 -3.17
N VAL A 299 17.03 -7.00 -3.60
CA VAL A 299 18.45 -7.15 -3.91
C VAL A 299 19.24 -6.31 -2.93
N ILE A 300 20.23 -6.91 -2.29
CA ILE A 300 21.16 -6.23 -1.38
C ILE A 300 22.58 -6.42 -1.90
N GLU A 301 23.24 -5.32 -2.19
CA GLU A 301 24.66 -5.29 -2.48
C GLU A 301 25.44 -5.10 -1.18
N GLY A 302 26.25 -6.08 -0.83
CA GLY A 302 27.00 -6.13 0.43
C GLY A 302 27.99 -7.31 0.43
N SER A 303 28.43 -7.75 1.57
CA SER A 303 29.32 -8.90 1.71
C SER A 303 28.70 -9.96 2.65
N PRO A 304 28.12 -11.03 2.11
CA PRO A 304 27.82 -11.31 0.69
C PRO A 304 26.69 -10.44 0.14
N SER A 305 26.66 -10.24 -1.18
CA SER A 305 25.46 -9.75 -1.88
C SER A 305 24.40 -10.84 -1.94
N MET A 306 23.11 -10.44 -1.93
CA MET A 306 22.02 -11.42 -1.94
C MET A 306 20.80 -10.94 -2.74
N THR A 307 20.01 -11.91 -3.15
CA THR A 307 18.70 -11.68 -3.78
C THR A 307 17.67 -12.59 -3.12
N CYS A 308 16.55 -11.99 -2.69
CA CYS A 308 15.37 -12.70 -2.20
C CYS A 308 14.20 -12.42 -3.15
N GLU A 309 13.52 -13.46 -3.62
CA GLU A 309 12.30 -13.33 -4.43
C GLU A 309 11.12 -13.98 -3.70
N VAL A 310 10.00 -13.26 -3.64
CA VAL A 310 8.71 -13.75 -3.16
C VAL A 310 7.78 -13.79 -4.36
N ALA A 311 7.69 -14.96 -4.99
CA ALA A 311 6.83 -15.17 -6.14
C ALA A 311 5.40 -15.48 -5.67
N MET A 312 4.43 -14.78 -6.25
CA MET A 312 3.01 -15.07 -6.05
C MET A 312 2.52 -15.99 -7.16
N ALA A 313 1.75 -17.00 -6.77
CA ALA A 313 1.08 -17.89 -7.69
C ALA A 313 -0.44 -17.63 -7.65
N THR A 314 -1.12 -17.83 -8.77
CA THR A 314 -2.58 -17.94 -8.80
C THR A 314 -3.01 -19.22 -8.10
N ASN A 315 -4.08 -19.17 -7.33
CA ASN A 315 -4.74 -20.34 -6.78
C ASN A 315 -6.12 -20.54 -7.46
N ASP A 316 -6.86 -21.56 -7.04
CA ASP A 316 -8.20 -21.88 -7.59
C ASP A 316 -9.23 -20.74 -7.36
N ALA A 317 -8.95 -19.78 -6.50
CA ALA A 317 -9.77 -18.58 -6.29
C ALA A 317 -9.52 -17.49 -7.37
N GLY A 318 -8.64 -17.76 -8.34
CA GLY A 318 -8.30 -16.83 -9.42
C GLY A 318 -7.05 -15.98 -9.15
N PRO A 319 -6.72 -15.07 -10.06
CA PRO A 319 -5.56 -14.21 -9.91
C PRO A 319 -5.72 -13.33 -8.69
N ILE A 320 -4.72 -13.33 -7.83
CA ILE A 320 -4.67 -12.42 -6.69
C ILE A 320 -4.31 -11.03 -7.24
N PRO A 321 -5.22 -10.05 -7.17
CA PRO A 321 -4.91 -8.70 -7.66
C PRO A 321 -3.97 -8.02 -6.69
N GLY A 322 -2.70 -7.93 -7.05
CA GLY A 322 -1.71 -7.08 -6.38
C GLY A 322 -1.67 -7.15 -4.85
N GLY A 323 -1.10 -6.15 -4.23
CA GLY A 323 -0.98 -6.05 -2.77
C GLY A 323 -2.29 -6.05 -1.97
N SER A 324 -3.44 -5.85 -2.64
CA SER A 324 -4.75 -5.87 -1.97
C SER A 324 -5.17 -7.23 -1.45
N ALA A 325 -4.67 -8.31 -2.05
CA ALA A 325 -4.99 -9.67 -1.61
C ALA A 325 -4.09 -10.14 -0.45
N THR A 326 -3.09 -9.37 -0.11
CA THR A 326 -2.15 -9.67 0.97
C THR A 326 -2.46 -8.89 2.26
N ALA A 327 -3.49 -8.06 2.23
CA ALA A 327 -4.00 -7.37 3.41
C ALA A 327 -4.72 -8.32 4.33
#